data_74d25141c2ad6274b0341ec7ca9fdc08
#
_entry.id   74d25141c2ad6274b0341ec7ca9fdc08
#
_cell.length_a   1.000
_cell.length_b   1.000
_cell.length_c   1.000
_cell.angle_alpha   90.00
_cell.angle_beta   90.00
_cell.angle_gamma   90.00
#
_symmetry.space_group_name_H-M   'P 1'
#
loop_
_entity.id
_entity.type
_entity.pdbx_description
1 polymer ?
#
loop_
_entity_poly.entity_id
_entity_poly.type
_entity_poly.pdbx_seq_one_letter_code
_entity_poly.pdbx_strand_id
1 'polypeptide(L)'
;TTASYVLQAVSSSYAVTSSYAVTASFLLGSVISASYAATASTSTNFIVSNTLQIDETLTDRSTVLSTIVGSNNLYTQATGSYTSAFGKYTLHNGANARAGEFWTVWNGTTTTYTDTSTVDIGSTSDITFTSAIVTGEIQINAIAASSGWTIKMLTTFI
;
A
#
# COMPACT_ATOMS: atom_id res chain seq x y z
N THR A 1 -23.92 -39.27 -22.51
CA THR A 1 -22.94 -40.05 -21.72
C THR A 1 -22.03 -39.07 -21.02
N THR A 2 -22.12 -38.97 -19.72
CA THR A 2 -21.23 -38.20 -18.87
C THR A 2 -20.06 -39.09 -18.48
N ALA A 3 -18.83 -38.70 -18.83
CA ALA A 3 -17.64 -39.36 -18.33
C ALA A 3 -17.39 -38.86 -16.89
N SER A 4 -17.63 -39.70 -15.91
CA SER A 4 -17.44 -39.37 -14.49
C SER A 4 -16.00 -39.50 -14.02
N TYR A 5 -15.10 -40.02 -14.85
CA TYR A 5 -13.69 -40.18 -14.50
C TYR A 5 -12.80 -40.15 -15.75
N VAL A 6 -11.85 -39.23 -15.81
CA VAL A 6 -10.79 -39.23 -16.81
C VAL A 6 -9.47 -39.41 -16.09
N LEU A 7 -8.85 -40.59 -16.25
CA LEU A 7 -7.59 -40.94 -15.61
C LEU A 7 -6.39 -40.18 -16.21
N GLN A 8 -6.50 -39.80 -17.47
CA GLN A 8 -5.47 -39.03 -18.16
C GLN A 8 -6.06 -38.25 -19.34
N ALA A 9 -6.04 -36.96 -19.29
CA ALA A 9 -6.33 -36.10 -20.44
C ALA A 9 -5.01 -35.65 -21.06
N VAL A 10 -4.72 -36.09 -22.27
CA VAL A 10 -3.50 -35.72 -23.01
C VAL A 10 -3.57 -34.29 -23.54
N SER A 11 -4.78 -33.78 -23.75
CA SER A 11 -5.03 -32.36 -24.00
C SER A 11 -6.48 -32.00 -23.69
N SER A 12 -6.72 -30.96 -22.96
CA SER A 12 -8.01 -30.31 -22.82
C SER A 12 -7.85 -28.89 -23.32
N SER A 13 -8.47 -28.59 -24.46
CA SER A 13 -8.40 -27.24 -25.05
C SER A 13 -9.29 -26.24 -24.32
N TYR A 14 -10.16 -26.68 -23.43
CA TYR A 14 -11.09 -25.81 -22.72
C TYR A 14 -11.60 -26.43 -21.42
N ALA A 15 -11.25 -25.86 -20.28
CA ALA A 15 -11.91 -26.10 -19.02
C ALA A 15 -12.53 -24.80 -18.54
N VAL A 16 -13.86 -24.69 -18.53
CA VAL A 16 -14.59 -23.50 -18.11
C VAL A 16 -14.59 -23.36 -16.58
N THR A 17 -14.56 -24.49 -15.88
CA THR A 17 -14.46 -24.52 -14.41
C THR A 17 -13.71 -25.77 -13.96
N SER A 18 -12.67 -25.57 -13.15
CA SER A 18 -12.03 -26.61 -12.38
C SER A 18 -12.13 -26.28 -10.91
N SER A 19 -12.87 -27.08 -10.15
CA SER A 19 -13.02 -26.88 -8.70
C SER A 19 -11.81 -27.39 -7.91
N TYR A 20 -10.93 -28.16 -8.51
CA TYR A 20 -9.77 -28.71 -7.84
C TYR A 20 -8.63 -29.03 -8.83
N ALA A 21 -7.52 -28.33 -8.73
CA ALA A 21 -6.27 -28.67 -9.41
C ALA A 21 -5.16 -28.82 -8.35
N VAL A 22 -4.63 -30.02 -8.19
CA VAL A 22 -3.55 -30.32 -7.24
C VAL A 22 -2.20 -29.79 -7.75
N THR A 23 -2.01 -29.82 -9.06
CA THR A 23 -0.81 -29.28 -9.72
C THR A 23 -1.14 -28.74 -11.10
N ALA A 24 -0.80 -27.49 -11.36
CA ALA A 24 -0.73 -26.93 -12.71
C ALA A 24 0.73 -26.57 -12.98
N SER A 25 1.41 -27.32 -13.88
CA SER A 25 2.82 -27.07 -14.22
C SER A 25 3.00 -25.89 -15.18
N PHE A 26 1.95 -25.48 -15.86
CA PHE A 26 2.01 -24.35 -16.78
C PHE A 26 0.63 -23.73 -16.98
N LEU A 27 0.50 -22.44 -16.77
CA LEU A 27 -0.68 -21.66 -17.06
C LEU A 27 -0.35 -20.65 -18.16
N LEU A 28 -0.84 -20.92 -19.39
CA LEU A 28 -0.68 -20.00 -20.52
C LEU A 28 -1.91 -19.10 -20.58
N GLY A 29 -1.87 -17.97 -19.88
CA GLY A 29 -2.98 -17.01 -19.89
C GLY A 29 -3.03 -16.15 -18.62
N SER A 30 -3.93 -15.17 -18.62
CA SER A 30 -4.18 -14.30 -17.49
C SER A 30 -5.09 -14.98 -16.46
N VAL A 31 -4.65 -15.08 -15.21
CA VAL A 31 -5.50 -15.45 -14.07
C VAL A 31 -6.21 -14.21 -13.58
N ILE A 32 -7.52 -14.12 -13.79
CA ILE A 32 -8.33 -12.97 -13.37
C ILE A 32 -8.51 -12.96 -11.84
N SER A 33 -8.54 -14.15 -11.21
CA SER A 33 -8.52 -14.26 -9.74
C SER A 33 -7.95 -15.61 -9.30
N ALA A 34 -7.04 -15.57 -8.33
CA ALA A 34 -6.61 -16.73 -7.57
C ALA A 34 -6.97 -16.49 -6.10
N SER A 35 -7.94 -17.26 -5.59
CA SER A 35 -8.36 -17.14 -4.18
C SER A 35 -7.35 -17.75 -3.21
N TYR A 36 -6.48 -18.62 -3.69
CA TYR A 36 -5.49 -19.30 -2.87
C TYR A 36 -4.29 -19.74 -3.71
N ALA A 37 -3.12 -19.20 -3.41
CA ALA A 37 -1.84 -19.70 -3.90
C ALA A 37 -0.94 -20.00 -2.70
N ALA A 38 -0.69 -21.28 -2.39
CA ALA A 38 0.13 -21.69 -1.26
C ALA A 38 1.63 -21.44 -1.50
N THR A 39 2.07 -21.45 -2.75
CA THR A 39 3.48 -21.18 -3.12
C THR A 39 3.58 -20.61 -4.53
N ALA A 40 4.27 -19.49 -4.67
CA ALA A 40 4.78 -18.98 -5.94
C ALA A 40 6.31 -19.01 -5.88
N SER A 41 6.96 -19.87 -6.66
CA SER A 41 8.42 -20.04 -6.59
C SER A 41 9.20 -18.97 -7.36
N THR A 42 8.60 -18.32 -8.37
CA THR A 42 9.24 -17.20 -9.08
C THR A 42 8.19 -16.24 -9.66
N SER A 43 8.41 -14.94 -9.53
CA SER A 43 7.68 -13.90 -10.23
C SER A 43 8.67 -12.89 -10.80
N THR A 44 8.54 -12.57 -12.08
CA THR A 44 9.39 -11.55 -12.72
C THR A 44 8.95 -10.14 -12.34
N ASN A 45 7.65 -9.93 -12.12
CA ASN A 45 7.07 -8.68 -11.64
C ASN A 45 5.91 -8.97 -10.70
N PHE A 46 5.92 -8.35 -9.53
CA PHE A 46 4.84 -8.38 -8.56
C PHE A 46 4.32 -6.95 -8.37
N ILE A 47 3.11 -6.69 -8.84
CA ILE A 47 2.48 -5.38 -8.75
C ILE A 47 1.40 -5.43 -7.68
N VAL A 48 1.58 -4.65 -6.62
CA VAL A 48 0.56 -4.44 -5.57
C VAL A 48 -0.04 -3.06 -5.78
N SER A 49 -1.33 -3.02 -6.05
CA SER A 49 -2.01 -1.76 -6.40
C SER A 49 -2.30 -0.86 -5.20
N ASN A 50 -2.34 -1.38 -3.98
CA ASN A 50 -2.71 -0.59 -2.80
C ASN A 50 -1.97 -1.03 -1.53
N THR A 51 -2.18 -2.25 -1.06
CA THR A 51 -1.66 -2.74 0.22
C THR A 51 -0.94 -4.06 0.03
N LEU A 52 0.31 -4.15 0.50
CA LEU A 52 1.03 -5.41 0.70
C LEU A 52 1.06 -5.70 2.19
N GLN A 53 0.48 -6.83 2.60
CA GLN A 53 0.57 -7.33 3.97
C GLN A 53 1.52 -8.53 4.00
N ILE A 54 2.48 -8.50 4.90
CA ILE A 54 3.43 -9.58 5.15
C ILE A 54 3.21 -10.05 6.57
N ASP A 55 2.57 -11.24 6.70
CA ASP A 55 2.15 -11.76 7.98
C ASP A 55 1.23 -10.76 8.75
N GLU A 56 1.12 -10.87 10.05
CA GLU A 56 0.32 -9.98 10.89
C GLU A 56 1.08 -8.73 11.36
N THR A 57 2.37 -8.67 11.06
CA THR A 57 3.30 -7.71 11.67
C THR A 57 3.71 -6.55 10.80
N LEU A 58 3.49 -6.62 9.49
CA LEU A 58 3.94 -5.57 8.56
C LEU A 58 2.93 -5.34 7.45
N THR A 59 2.58 -4.09 7.21
CA THR A 59 1.72 -3.68 6.10
C THR A 59 2.30 -2.47 5.39
N ASP A 60 2.58 -2.61 4.10
CA ASP A 60 2.95 -1.50 3.22
C ASP A 60 1.71 -0.95 2.50
N ARG A 61 1.52 0.36 2.58
CA ARG A 61 0.42 1.07 1.92
C ARG A 61 0.94 2.23 1.10
N SER A 62 0.39 2.41 -0.10
CA SER A 62 0.69 3.54 -0.97
C SER A 62 -0.49 4.52 -1.01
N THR A 63 -0.19 5.80 -0.89
CA THR A 63 -1.18 6.89 -1.03
C THR A 63 -0.69 7.96 -1.98
N VAL A 64 -1.59 8.45 -2.83
CA VAL A 64 -1.38 9.60 -3.71
C VAL A 64 -2.52 10.58 -3.49
N LEU A 65 -2.19 11.80 -3.05
CA LEU A 65 -3.11 12.92 -2.97
C LEU A 65 -2.66 14.00 -3.95
N SER A 66 -3.60 14.53 -4.71
CA SER A 66 -3.33 15.57 -5.71
C SER A 66 -4.16 16.81 -5.44
N THR A 67 -3.60 17.99 -5.76
CA THR A 67 -4.27 19.29 -5.64
C THR A 67 -4.80 19.58 -4.22
N ILE A 68 -4.09 19.11 -3.19
CA ILE A 68 -4.52 19.29 -1.81
C ILE A 68 -4.41 20.74 -1.35
N VAL A 69 -5.28 21.09 -0.41
CA VAL A 69 -5.27 22.33 0.37
C VAL A 69 -5.86 22.04 1.75
N GLY A 70 -5.41 22.77 2.78
CA GLY A 70 -5.83 22.52 4.15
C GLY A 70 -5.32 21.20 4.70
N SER A 71 -6.00 20.63 5.68
CA SER A 71 -5.66 19.36 6.29
C SER A 71 -6.23 18.19 5.49
N ASN A 72 -5.36 17.25 5.10
CA ASN A 72 -5.71 16.08 4.29
C ASN A 72 -5.20 14.83 4.97
N ASN A 73 -6.06 13.86 5.18
CA ASN A 73 -5.68 12.58 5.77
C ASN A 73 -4.96 11.72 4.71
N LEU A 74 -3.77 11.26 5.05
CA LEU A 74 -2.99 10.31 4.25
C LEU A 74 -3.32 8.88 4.62
N TYR A 75 -3.35 8.59 5.93
CA TYR A 75 -3.62 7.27 6.47
C TYR A 75 -4.40 7.36 7.78
N THR A 76 -5.30 6.40 7.96
CA THR A 76 -5.98 6.11 9.22
C THR A 76 -5.82 4.64 9.53
N GLN A 77 -5.43 4.32 10.76
CA GLN A 77 -5.21 2.95 11.21
C GLN A 77 -5.59 2.80 12.69
N ALA A 78 -6.26 1.70 13.06
CA ALA A 78 -6.56 1.40 14.45
C ALA A 78 -5.27 1.30 15.28
N THR A 79 -5.22 1.97 16.44
CA THR A 79 -4.01 2.02 17.28
C THR A 79 -3.63 0.68 17.89
N GLY A 80 -4.56 -0.29 17.97
CA GLY A 80 -4.30 -1.63 18.48
C GLY A 80 -3.70 -2.60 17.45
N SER A 81 -3.68 -2.24 16.16
CA SER A 81 -3.17 -3.14 15.11
C SER A 81 -1.66 -3.03 14.91
N TYR A 82 -1.11 -1.83 15.11
CA TYR A 82 0.31 -1.51 14.93
C TYR A 82 0.72 -0.49 15.98
N THR A 83 2.03 -0.31 16.16
CA THR A 83 2.59 0.67 17.12
C THR A 83 3.43 1.75 16.48
N SER A 84 3.76 1.60 15.19
CA SER A 84 4.60 2.56 14.47
C SER A 84 4.29 2.57 12.97
N ALA A 85 4.69 3.66 12.30
CA ALA A 85 4.66 3.78 10.86
C ALA A 85 5.88 4.53 10.33
N PHE A 86 6.41 4.06 9.20
CA PHE A 86 7.59 4.58 8.52
C PHE A 86 7.20 4.95 7.10
N GLY A 87 7.05 6.24 6.81
CA GLY A 87 6.64 6.76 5.52
C GLY A 87 7.81 7.32 4.72
N LYS A 88 7.91 6.97 3.45
CA LYS A 88 8.76 7.65 2.46
C LYS A 88 7.87 8.47 1.55
N TYR A 89 8.18 9.74 1.35
CA TYR A 89 7.32 10.62 0.57
C TYR A 89 8.06 11.45 -0.45
N THR A 90 7.32 11.87 -1.46
CA THR A 90 7.64 12.98 -2.34
C THR A 90 6.46 13.95 -2.40
N LEU A 91 6.74 15.22 -2.47
CA LEU A 91 5.75 16.26 -2.70
C LEU A 91 6.24 17.24 -3.77
N HIS A 92 5.29 17.77 -4.52
CA HIS A 92 5.59 18.79 -5.53
C HIS A 92 4.40 19.71 -5.81
N ASN A 93 4.70 20.95 -6.21
CA ASN A 93 3.76 21.92 -6.75
C ASN A 93 4.50 22.78 -7.79
N GLY A 94 4.25 22.50 -9.08
CA GLY A 94 4.99 23.13 -10.17
C GLY A 94 6.49 22.89 -10.07
N ALA A 95 7.27 23.97 -9.87
CA ALA A 95 8.71 23.91 -9.73
C ALA A 95 9.19 23.59 -8.30
N ASN A 96 8.30 23.55 -7.32
CA ASN A 96 8.66 23.28 -5.94
C ASN A 96 8.58 21.77 -5.66
N ALA A 97 9.61 21.20 -5.04
CA ALA A 97 9.64 19.78 -4.73
C ALA A 97 10.49 19.46 -3.51
N ARG A 98 10.11 18.41 -2.78
CA ARG A 98 10.84 17.83 -1.66
C ARG A 98 10.59 16.31 -1.61
N ALA A 99 11.59 15.57 -1.17
CA ALA A 99 11.46 14.17 -0.79
C ALA A 99 11.92 13.98 0.65
N GLY A 100 11.33 13.01 1.36
CA GLY A 100 11.70 12.79 2.75
C GLY A 100 11.12 11.52 3.34
N GLU A 101 11.31 11.42 4.66
CA GLU A 101 10.82 10.33 5.48
C GLU A 101 10.03 10.92 6.66
N PHE A 102 8.88 10.32 6.93
CA PHE A 102 8.04 10.62 8.07
C PHE A 102 7.90 9.37 8.94
N TRP A 103 8.28 9.47 10.19
CA TRP A 103 8.21 8.38 11.14
C TRP A 103 7.29 8.76 12.28
N THR A 104 6.45 7.83 12.71
CA THR A 104 5.58 8.04 13.87
C THR A 104 5.48 6.77 14.71
N VAL A 105 5.36 6.95 16.01
CA VAL A 105 5.15 5.88 16.99
C VAL A 105 4.00 6.28 17.91
N TRP A 106 3.25 5.30 18.41
CA TRP A 106 2.13 5.53 19.33
C TRP A 106 1.96 4.38 20.33
N ASN A 107 1.26 4.68 21.41
CA ASN A 107 0.94 3.70 22.47
C ASN A 107 -0.56 3.56 22.73
N GLY A 108 -1.40 3.93 21.77
CA GLY A 108 -2.86 3.90 21.88
C GLY A 108 -3.48 5.19 22.43
N THR A 109 -2.74 6.04 23.12
CA THR A 109 -3.23 7.32 23.68
C THR A 109 -2.40 8.52 23.25
N THR A 110 -1.11 8.31 23.00
CA THR A 110 -0.15 9.38 22.67
C THR A 110 0.60 8.97 21.40
N THR A 111 0.89 9.95 20.56
CA THR A 111 1.72 9.78 19.36
C THR A 111 2.80 10.85 19.34
N THR A 112 3.93 10.51 18.74
CA THR A 112 5.00 11.45 18.36
C THR A 112 5.51 11.11 16.98
N TYR A 113 6.12 12.08 16.31
CA TYR A 113 6.62 11.89 14.94
C TYR A 113 7.87 12.70 14.66
N THR A 114 8.56 12.31 13.60
CA THR A 114 9.69 13.05 13.01
C THR A 114 9.51 13.12 11.50
N ASP A 115 9.77 14.29 10.92
CA ASP A 115 9.85 14.52 9.47
C ASP A 115 11.28 14.95 9.14
N THR A 116 11.93 14.22 8.25
CA THR A 116 13.27 14.51 7.73
C THR A 116 13.22 14.57 6.20
N SER A 117 13.88 15.56 5.61
CA SER A 117 13.76 15.75 4.15
C SER A 117 15.06 16.18 3.50
N THR A 118 15.08 16.07 2.17
CA THR A 118 16.08 16.72 1.32
C THR A 118 16.02 18.24 1.47
N VAL A 119 17.05 18.93 1.00
CA VAL A 119 16.95 20.37 0.71
C VAL A 119 15.88 20.57 -0.35
N ASP A 120 15.06 21.59 -0.20
CA ASP A 120 13.97 21.92 -1.09
C ASP A 120 14.47 22.37 -2.47
N ILE A 121 13.75 21.94 -3.50
CA ILE A 121 13.78 22.64 -4.79
C ILE A 121 12.66 23.68 -4.71
N GLY A 122 13.00 24.96 -4.82
CA GLY A 122 12.05 26.06 -4.60
C GLY A 122 11.65 26.19 -3.13
N SER A 123 10.38 26.42 -2.84
CA SER A 123 9.83 26.55 -1.48
C SER A 123 8.76 25.50 -1.23
N THR A 124 8.94 24.68 -0.19
CA THR A 124 7.95 23.68 0.26
C THR A 124 7.45 23.93 1.68
N SER A 125 7.70 25.11 2.23
CA SER A 125 7.28 25.52 3.59
C SER A 125 5.77 25.48 3.81
N ASP A 126 4.99 25.48 2.74
CA ASP A 126 3.53 25.37 2.75
C ASP A 126 3.02 23.98 3.18
N ILE A 127 3.88 22.96 3.15
CA ILE A 127 3.51 21.61 3.52
C ILE A 127 4.16 21.19 4.83
N THR A 128 3.32 20.74 5.75
CA THR A 128 3.74 20.09 7.00
C THR A 128 3.00 18.77 7.18
N PHE A 129 3.64 17.82 7.88
CA PHE A 129 3.02 16.57 8.28
C PHE A 129 2.71 16.57 9.77
N THR A 130 1.67 15.83 10.16
CA THR A 130 1.31 15.64 11.57
C THR A 130 0.83 14.22 11.81
N SER A 131 0.94 13.76 13.05
CA SER A 131 0.23 12.57 13.51
C SER A 131 -0.63 12.90 14.72
N ALA A 132 -1.82 12.30 14.81
CA ALA A 132 -2.75 12.47 15.91
C ALA A 132 -3.51 11.16 16.17
N ILE A 133 -3.90 10.93 17.43
CA ILE A 133 -4.83 9.86 17.76
C ILE A 133 -6.23 10.48 17.90
N VAL A 134 -7.16 9.99 17.09
CA VAL A 134 -8.55 10.43 17.07
C VAL A 134 -9.46 9.18 17.17
N THR A 135 -10.27 9.11 18.20
CA THR A 135 -11.24 8.02 18.42
C THR A 135 -10.62 6.60 18.36
N GLY A 136 -9.42 6.42 18.89
CA GLY A 136 -8.71 5.12 18.88
C GLY A 136 -8.00 4.79 17.58
N GLU A 137 -7.89 5.73 16.65
CA GLU A 137 -7.19 5.60 15.38
C GLU A 137 -6.01 6.58 15.32
N ILE A 138 -4.86 6.11 14.85
CA ILE A 138 -3.76 6.98 14.43
C ILE A 138 -4.09 7.57 13.06
N GLN A 139 -4.00 8.86 12.95
CA GLN A 139 -4.15 9.60 11.68
C GLN A 139 -2.83 10.26 11.32
N ILE A 140 -2.36 10.02 10.12
CA ILE A 140 -1.22 10.73 9.52
C ILE A 140 -1.79 11.71 8.51
N ASN A 141 -1.53 13.01 8.72
CA ASN A 141 -2.11 14.08 7.92
C ASN A 141 -1.02 14.92 7.27
N ALA A 142 -1.32 15.42 6.06
CA ALA A 142 -0.59 16.50 5.42
C ALA A 142 -1.42 17.78 5.49
N ILE A 143 -0.80 18.87 5.90
CA ILE A 143 -1.40 20.20 5.97
C ILE A 143 -0.76 21.07 4.89
N ALA A 144 -1.57 21.56 3.96
CA ALA A 144 -1.15 22.42 2.86
C ALA A 144 -1.70 23.84 3.04
N ALA A 145 -0.84 24.84 3.23
CA ALA A 145 -1.23 26.24 3.39
C ALA A 145 -1.71 26.86 2.06
N SER A 146 -1.23 26.34 0.92
CA SER A 146 -1.67 26.74 -0.43
C SER A 146 -2.14 25.52 -1.24
N SER A 147 -2.89 25.75 -2.32
CA SER A 147 -3.42 24.71 -3.18
C SER A 147 -2.42 24.19 -4.21
N GLY A 148 -2.73 23.07 -4.86
CA GLY A 148 -2.00 22.53 -6.01
C GLY A 148 -0.88 21.55 -5.66
N TRP A 149 -0.73 21.20 -4.40
CA TRP A 149 0.27 20.21 -3.98
C TRP A 149 -0.15 18.79 -4.33
N THR A 150 0.80 18.00 -4.78
CA THR A 150 0.67 16.55 -4.94
C THR A 150 1.64 15.87 -3.98
N ILE A 151 1.13 14.91 -3.22
CA ILE A 151 1.91 14.09 -2.28
C ILE A 151 1.77 12.63 -2.70
N LYS A 152 2.90 11.94 -2.77
CA LYS A 152 2.96 10.47 -2.88
C LYS A 152 3.69 9.95 -1.65
N MET A 153 3.10 9.01 -0.94
CA MET A 153 3.70 8.41 0.25
C MET A 153 3.52 6.90 0.22
N LEU A 154 4.61 6.20 0.46
CA LEU A 154 4.63 4.78 0.79
C LEU A 154 4.90 4.63 2.29
N THR A 155 4.01 3.96 3.01
CA THR A 155 4.10 3.82 4.45
C THR A 155 4.07 2.35 4.85
N THR A 156 5.04 1.95 5.64
CA THR A 156 5.13 0.65 6.31
C THR A 156 4.60 0.79 7.74
N PHE A 157 3.62 -0.01 8.12
CA PHE A 157 3.10 -0.13 9.49
C PHE A 157 3.68 -1.38 10.16
N ILE A 158 4.10 -1.25 11.42
CA ILE A 158 4.70 -2.32 12.24
C ILE A 158 4.06 -2.34 13.63
#